data_881e3e784cfcaa35a380b087f10a1422
#
_entry.id   881e3e784cfcaa35a380b087f10a1422
#
_cell.length_a   1.000
_cell.length_b   1.000
_cell.length_c   1.000
_cell.angle_alpha   90.00
_cell.angle_beta   90.00
_cell.angle_gamma   90.00
#
_symmetry.space_group_name_H-M   'P 1'
#
loop_
_entity.id
_entity.type
_entity.pdbx_description
1 polymer ?
#
loop_
_entity_poly.entity_id
_entity_poly.type
_entity_poly.pdbx_seq_one_letter_code
_entity_poly.pdbx_strand_id
1 'polypeptide(L)'
;MKSTTHGKNLIRLNRLGFVNCYLVREEDGFTLVDAAISGCGKPILQAAQKAGLPIVRIVLTHAHIDHVGALDELHALLPEVPVAITERDARFLSGDKSLDPNEPVDKLRGGYPIVKTKPTQLLHEGDRIGSLEVIATPGHTPGHASFLDTRDRTIIAGDAFQTLGGVAVSGTVKPLFPLPALATWHKASALESARKLRALEPARLTVGHGRVLEQPLAAMDRAIEALARELKRSEQRDAASSRA
;
A
#
# COMPACT_ATOMS: atom_id res chain seq x y z
N MET A 1 -14.05 9.96 -10.09
CA MET A 1 -13.48 8.77 -9.44
C MET A 1 -14.55 7.68 -9.43
N LYS A 2 -14.21 6.44 -9.82
CA LYS A 2 -15.18 5.32 -9.80
C LYS A 2 -15.16 4.70 -8.41
N SER A 3 -16.33 4.49 -7.80
CA SER A 3 -16.49 3.82 -6.50
C SER A 3 -17.12 2.44 -6.66
N THR A 4 -16.68 1.49 -5.84
CA THR A 4 -17.22 0.12 -5.80
C THR A 4 -17.18 -0.36 -4.35
N THR A 5 -18.32 -0.85 -3.83
CA THR A 5 -18.44 -1.38 -2.48
C THR A 5 -18.05 -2.86 -2.45
N HIS A 6 -17.31 -3.26 -1.44
CA HIS A 6 -16.89 -4.63 -1.16
C HIS A 6 -17.23 -5.00 0.29
N GLY A 7 -18.08 -6.01 0.46
CA GLY A 7 -18.61 -6.34 1.79
C GLY A 7 -19.43 -5.18 2.38
N LYS A 8 -19.42 -5.05 3.71
CA LYS A 8 -20.18 -4.01 4.43
C LYS A 8 -19.35 -2.75 4.70
N ASN A 9 -18.04 -2.89 4.82
CA ASN A 9 -17.18 -1.88 5.42
C ASN A 9 -16.22 -1.20 4.44
N LEU A 10 -16.07 -1.69 3.20
CA LEU A 10 -15.04 -1.22 2.29
C LEU A 10 -15.62 -0.62 1.01
N ILE A 11 -15.18 0.58 0.66
CA ILE A 11 -15.45 1.22 -0.64
C ILE A 11 -14.11 1.46 -1.32
N ARG A 12 -13.88 0.78 -2.45
CA ARG A 12 -12.74 1.09 -3.32
C ARG A 12 -13.06 2.31 -4.17
N LEU A 13 -12.17 3.28 -4.14
CA LEU A 13 -12.15 4.44 -5.03
C LEU A 13 -11.04 4.24 -6.07
N ASN A 14 -11.40 4.21 -7.35
CA ASN A 14 -10.44 3.98 -8.43
C ASN A 14 -10.29 5.22 -9.31
N ARG A 15 -9.05 5.60 -9.59
CA ARG A 15 -8.68 6.68 -10.50
C ARG A 15 -7.96 6.12 -11.72
N LEU A 16 -8.34 6.57 -12.92
CA LEU A 16 -7.74 6.21 -14.21
C LEU A 16 -7.67 4.69 -14.50
N GLY A 17 -8.45 3.87 -13.79
CA GLY A 17 -8.45 2.42 -13.97
C GLY A 17 -7.35 1.66 -13.22
N PHE A 18 -6.34 2.33 -12.66
CA PHE A 18 -5.17 1.67 -12.09
C PHE A 18 -4.72 2.14 -10.71
N VAL A 19 -5.11 3.33 -10.21
CA VAL A 19 -4.80 3.79 -8.85
C VAL A 19 -6.01 3.62 -7.95
N ASN A 20 -5.83 2.97 -6.81
CA ASN A 20 -6.86 2.77 -5.79
C ASN A 20 -6.52 3.53 -4.51
N CYS A 21 -7.55 4.03 -3.85
CA CYS A 21 -7.58 4.33 -2.43
C CYS A 21 -8.90 3.79 -1.85
N TYR A 22 -9.03 3.75 -0.53
CA TYR A 22 -10.13 3.04 0.10
C TYR A 22 -10.77 3.88 1.20
N LEU A 23 -12.11 3.82 1.28
CA LEU A 23 -12.86 4.30 2.43
C LEU A 23 -13.26 3.07 3.24
N VAL A 24 -12.76 2.97 4.47
CA VAL A 24 -13.15 1.95 5.44
C VAL A 24 -14.17 2.57 6.37
N ARG A 25 -15.37 1.98 6.41
CA ARG A 25 -16.46 2.44 7.27
C ARG A 25 -16.17 2.10 8.73
N GLU A 26 -16.21 3.11 9.57
CA GLU A 26 -16.12 3.01 11.01
C GLU A 26 -17.43 3.51 11.65
N GLU A 27 -17.55 3.41 12.98
CA GLU A 27 -18.72 3.89 13.71
C GLU A 27 -18.85 5.42 13.66
N ASP A 28 -17.74 6.14 13.66
CA ASP A 28 -17.64 7.61 13.68
C ASP A 28 -17.43 8.26 12.31
N GLY A 29 -17.24 7.48 11.24
CA GLY A 29 -17.00 8.02 9.90
C GLY A 29 -16.25 7.06 8.99
N PHE A 30 -15.41 7.60 8.10
CA PHE A 30 -14.52 6.81 7.26
C PHE A 30 -13.05 7.00 7.67
N THR A 31 -12.32 5.90 7.73
CA THR A 31 -10.87 5.91 7.60
C THR A 31 -10.54 5.86 6.11
N LEU A 32 -9.90 6.90 5.58
CA LEU A 32 -9.37 6.91 4.22
C LEU A 32 -7.99 6.26 4.22
N VAL A 33 -7.81 5.22 3.41
CA VAL A 33 -6.51 4.58 3.16
C VAL A 33 -5.99 5.04 1.82
N ASP A 34 -4.86 5.73 1.84
CA ASP A 34 -4.18 6.40 0.73
C ASP A 34 -4.95 7.59 0.13
N ALA A 35 -4.21 8.53 -0.46
CA ALA A 35 -4.71 9.78 -1.02
C ALA A 35 -4.71 9.81 -2.56
N ALA A 36 -4.32 8.70 -3.21
CA ALA A 36 -4.18 8.60 -4.66
C ALA A 36 -3.22 9.67 -5.25
N ILE A 37 -3.40 10.03 -6.53
CA ILE A 37 -2.61 11.05 -7.23
C ILE A 37 -3.18 12.46 -7.02
N SER A 38 -2.39 13.48 -7.30
CA SER A 38 -2.82 14.89 -7.29
C SER A 38 -4.10 15.10 -8.10
N GLY A 39 -4.95 16.02 -7.66
CA GLY A 39 -6.29 16.29 -8.20
C GLY A 39 -7.37 15.33 -7.71
N CYS A 40 -7.05 14.40 -6.79
CA CYS A 40 -8.02 13.47 -6.23
C CYS A 40 -8.67 13.93 -4.91
N GLY A 41 -8.20 15.00 -4.26
CA GLY A 41 -8.71 15.45 -2.96
C GLY A 41 -10.22 15.69 -2.96
N LYS A 42 -10.72 16.58 -3.84
CA LYS A 42 -12.17 16.84 -3.98
C LYS A 42 -12.96 15.60 -4.41
N PRO A 43 -12.54 14.81 -5.44
CA PRO A 43 -13.20 13.56 -5.81
C PRO A 43 -13.32 12.54 -4.68
N ILE A 44 -12.31 12.40 -3.81
CA ILE A 44 -12.34 11.51 -2.63
C ILE A 44 -13.38 12.01 -1.63
N LEU A 45 -13.34 13.32 -1.29
CA LEU A 45 -14.30 13.91 -0.37
C LEU A 45 -15.74 13.76 -0.86
N GLN A 46 -16.01 14.02 -2.14
CA GLN A 46 -17.33 13.82 -2.74
C GLN A 46 -17.80 12.36 -2.68
N ALA A 47 -16.88 11.41 -2.84
CA ALA A 47 -17.22 9.98 -2.72
C ALA A 47 -17.62 9.60 -1.29
N ALA A 48 -16.94 10.12 -0.28
CA ALA A 48 -17.28 9.93 1.13
C ALA A 48 -18.63 10.56 1.47
N GLN A 49 -18.87 11.80 1.05
CA GLN A 49 -20.16 12.49 1.22
C GLN A 49 -21.31 11.74 0.58
N LYS A 50 -21.13 11.23 -0.66
CA LYS A 50 -22.12 10.39 -1.34
C LYS A 50 -22.38 9.07 -0.60
N ALA A 51 -21.38 8.52 0.09
CA ALA A 51 -21.51 7.32 0.91
C ALA A 51 -22.11 7.59 2.30
N GLY A 52 -22.38 8.86 2.64
CA GLY A 52 -23.16 9.30 3.80
C GLY A 52 -22.39 9.44 5.10
N LEU A 53 -21.05 9.42 5.09
CA LEU A 53 -20.22 9.60 6.28
C LEU A 53 -19.04 10.54 5.99
N PRO A 54 -18.55 11.30 7.00
CA PRO A 54 -17.33 12.10 6.87
C PRO A 54 -16.08 11.23 6.87
N ILE A 55 -14.97 11.75 6.30
CA ILE A 55 -13.64 11.22 6.53
C ILE A 55 -13.16 11.78 7.88
N VAL A 56 -12.81 10.89 8.81
CA VAL A 56 -12.38 11.24 10.17
C VAL A 56 -10.92 10.86 10.45
N ARG A 57 -10.29 10.06 9.55
CA ARG A 57 -8.88 9.68 9.61
C ARG A 57 -8.34 9.48 8.20
N ILE A 58 -7.07 9.77 8.00
CA ILE A 58 -6.32 9.43 6.79
C ILE A 58 -5.13 8.58 7.22
N VAL A 59 -4.94 7.42 6.60
CA VAL A 59 -3.81 6.55 6.85
C VAL A 59 -3.15 6.16 5.53
N LEU A 60 -1.84 6.17 5.49
CA LEU A 60 -1.06 5.95 4.27
C LEU A 60 -0.32 4.61 4.36
N THR A 61 -0.38 3.84 3.27
CA THR A 61 0.37 2.59 3.16
C THR A 61 1.86 2.83 2.98
N HIS A 62 2.23 3.83 2.18
CA HIS A 62 3.60 4.22 1.91
C HIS A 62 3.68 5.60 1.21
N ALA A 63 4.89 6.11 0.99
CA ALA A 63 5.13 7.49 0.57
C ALA A 63 5.28 7.71 -0.94
N HIS A 64 4.84 6.80 -1.82
CA HIS A 64 4.88 7.03 -3.26
C HIS A 64 3.80 8.01 -3.74
N ILE A 65 4.12 8.71 -4.83
CA ILE A 65 3.31 9.83 -5.37
C ILE A 65 1.85 9.45 -5.69
N ASP A 66 1.60 8.22 -6.07
CA ASP A 66 0.26 7.72 -6.39
C ASP A 66 -0.54 7.21 -5.17
N HIS A 67 0.07 7.30 -3.99
CA HIS A 67 -0.56 7.04 -2.69
C HIS A 67 -0.69 8.30 -1.84
N VAL A 68 0.18 9.29 -2.02
CA VAL A 68 0.19 10.52 -1.22
C VAL A 68 -0.07 11.79 -2.04
N GLY A 69 -0.27 11.67 -3.35
CA GLY A 69 -0.29 12.81 -4.28
C GLY A 69 -1.36 13.85 -4.00
N ALA A 70 -2.52 13.48 -3.47
CA ALA A 70 -3.56 14.42 -3.08
C ALA A 70 -3.62 14.70 -1.57
N LEU A 71 -2.58 14.33 -0.79
CA LEU A 71 -2.58 14.49 0.65
C LEU A 71 -2.70 15.96 1.07
N ASP A 72 -1.93 16.86 0.46
CA ASP A 72 -1.99 18.30 0.76
C ASP A 72 -3.35 18.92 0.38
N GLU A 73 -3.99 18.43 -0.69
CA GLU A 73 -5.34 18.84 -1.08
C GLU A 73 -6.38 18.41 -0.04
N LEU A 74 -6.26 17.16 0.42
CA LEU A 74 -7.15 16.60 1.46
C LEU A 74 -6.99 17.33 2.78
N HIS A 75 -5.76 17.59 3.22
CA HIS A 75 -5.50 18.34 4.45
C HIS A 75 -6.02 19.77 4.37
N ALA A 76 -5.89 20.44 3.22
CA ALA A 76 -6.47 21.78 3.05
C ALA A 76 -8.01 21.77 3.12
N LEU A 77 -8.67 20.68 2.72
CA LEU A 77 -10.13 20.52 2.80
C LEU A 77 -10.61 20.02 4.17
N LEU A 78 -9.75 19.32 4.91
CA LEU A 78 -10.02 18.62 6.16
C LEU A 78 -8.88 18.85 7.16
N PRO A 79 -8.61 20.10 7.59
CA PRO A 79 -7.41 20.44 8.37
C PRO A 79 -7.34 19.77 9.75
N GLU A 80 -8.49 19.42 10.33
CA GLU A 80 -8.58 18.77 11.64
C GLU A 80 -8.49 17.22 11.58
N VAL A 81 -8.50 16.65 10.37
CA VAL A 81 -8.45 15.19 10.21
C VAL A 81 -7.02 14.70 10.40
N PRO A 82 -6.77 13.78 11.35
CA PRO A 82 -5.43 13.26 11.59
C PRO A 82 -4.94 12.44 10.39
N VAL A 83 -3.63 12.56 10.15
CA VAL A 83 -2.90 11.82 9.11
C VAL A 83 -1.89 10.90 9.78
N ALA A 84 -1.93 9.61 9.42
CA ALA A 84 -1.05 8.60 9.97
C ALA A 84 -0.27 7.88 8.85
N ILE A 85 0.99 7.59 9.11
CA ILE A 85 1.90 6.80 8.25
C ILE A 85 2.94 6.15 9.16
N THR A 86 3.61 5.09 8.69
CA THR A 86 4.73 4.53 9.44
C THR A 86 5.83 5.58 9.69
N GLU A 87 6.47 5.50 10.85
CA GLU A 87 7.59 6.38 11.20
C GLU A 87 8.66 6.38 10.10
N ARG A 88 8.94 5.21 9.54
CA ARG A 88 9.96 5.05 8.52
C ARG A 88 9.62 5.78 7.22
N ASP A 89 8.42 5.62 6.69
CA ASP A 89 8.01 6.28 5.43
C ASP A 89 7.64 7.76 5.63
N ALA A 90 7.34 8.21 6.86
CA ALA A 90 7.15 9.64 7.17
C ALA A 90 8.38 10.49 6.82
N ARG A 91 9.59 9.93 6.91
CA ARG A 91 10.84 10.61 6.53
C ARG A 91 10.86 10.96 5.04
N PHE A 92 10.34 10.09 4.18
CA PHE A 92 10.26 10.34 2.74
C PHE A 92 9.33 11.50 2.40
N LEU A 93 8.25 11.70 3.15
CA LEU A 93 7.33 12.84 2.96
C LEU A 93 8.03 14.18 3.21
N SER A 94 9.04 14.22 4.07
CA SER A 94 9.86 15.40 4.32
C SER A 94 11.09 15.52 3.40
N GLY A 95 11.31 14.52 2.53
CA GLY A 95 12.44 14.51 1.58
C GLY A 95 13.69 13.78 2.09
N ASP A 96 13.71 13.26 3.31
CA ASP A 96 14.81 12.44 3.82
C ASP A 96 14.74 11.02 3.22
N LYS A 97 15.64 10.73 2.29
CA LYS A 97 15.76 9.45 1.58
C LYS A 97 16.94 8.60 2.07
N SER A 98 17.51 8.91 3.22
CA SER A 98 18.55 8.09 3.81
C SER A 98 18.03 6.72 4.22
N LEU A 99 18.86 5.68 4.04
CA LEU A 99 18.58 4.33 4.53
C LEU A 99 19.11 4.20 5.96
N ASP A 100 18.45 3.36 6.76
CA ASP A 100 18.93 3.04 8.09
C ASP A 100 20.05 1.99 8.04
N PRO A 101 20.96 1.96 9.01
CA PRO A 101 22.14 1.07 8.98
C PRO A 101 21.82 -0.42 8.83
N ASN A 102 20.63 -0.84 9.28
CA ASN A 102 20.19 -2.24 9.24
C ASN A 102 19.31 -2.56 8.02
N GLU A 103 19.08 -1.58 7.14
CA GLU A 103 18.29 -1.77 5.93
C GLU A 103 19.17 -2.26 4.76
N PRO A 104 18.64 -3.06 3.84
CA PRO A 104 19.31 -3.41 2.60
C PRO A 104 19.78 -2.16 1.85
N VAL A 105 21.03 -2.16 1.39
CA VAL A 105 21.66 -1.03 0.68
C VAL A 105 21.23 -1.04 -0.79
N ASP A 106 19.93 -1.17 -1.05
CA ASP A 106 19.37 -1.10 -2.39
C ASP A 106 18.89 0.32 -2.70
N LYS A 107 18.99 0.68 -3.99
CA LYS A 107 18.53 2.00 -4.45
C LYS A 107 17.03 2.14 -4.24
N LEU A 108 16.61 3.20 -3.54
CA LEU A 108 15.20 3.59 -3.49
C LEU A 108 14.68 3.85 -4.92
N ARG A 109 13.49 3.32 -5.20
CA ARG A 109 12.82 3.40 -6.50
C ARG A 109 11.45 4.02 -6.33
N GLY A 110 10.84 4.46 -7.44
CA GLY A 110 9.55 5.16 -7.41
C GLY A 110 9.68 6.65 -7.16
N GLY A 111 8.54 7.33 -7.16
CA GLY A 111 8.45 8.77 -6.96
C GLY A 111 8.07 9.11 -5.52
N TYR A 112 8.96 9.73 -4.79
CA TYR A 112 8.73 10.23 -3.43
C TYR A 112 8.54 11.75 -3.47
N PRO A 113 7.32 12.27 -3.46
CA PRO A 113 7.09 13.71 -3.42
C PRO A 113 7.36 14.27 -2.02
N ILE A 114 7.86 15.49 -1.96
CA ILE A 114 7.84 16.25 -0.71
C ILE A 114 6.42 16.81 -0.56
N VAL A 115 5.78 16.53 0.58
CA VAL A 115 4.44 17.04 0.92
C VAL A 115 4.54 18.06 2.07
N LYS A 116 3.60 19.01 2.10
CA LYS A 116 3.55 20.04 3.17
C LYS A 116 2.86 19.49 4.41
N THR A 117 1.90 18.60 4.23
CA THR A 117 1.14 17.96 5.31
C THR A 117 2.08 17.09 6.15
N LYS A 118 2.12 17.39 7.44
CA LYS A 118 2.88 16.57 8.39
C LYS A 118 1.97 15.51 9.00
N PRO A 119 2.40 14.24 9.07
CA PRO A 119 1.68 13.22 9.82
C PRO A 119 1.50 13.66 11.28
N THR A 120 0.31 13.44 11.80
CA THR A 120 -0.01 13.71 13.22
C THR A 120 0.18 12.47 14.09
N GLN A 121 0.29 11.29 13.46
CA GLN A 121 0.52 10.01 14.12
C GLN A 121 1.53 9.18 13.33
N LEU A 122 2.53 8.65 14.02
CA LEU A 122 3.51 7.71 13.47
C LEU A 122 3.10 6.29 13.87
N LEU A 123 3.08 5.39 12.90
CA LEU A 123 2.58 4.03 13.04
C LEU A 123 3.71 3.01 13.17
N HIS A 124 3.45 2.00 13.99
CA HIS A 124 4.29 0.84 14.19
C HIS A 124 3.51 -0.46 13.99
N GLU A 125 4.21 -1.57 13.87
CA GLU A 125 3.61 -2.92 13.83
C GLU A 125 2.65 -3.13 14.98
N GLY A 126 1.44 -3.61 14.69
CA GLY A 126 0.41 -3.93 15.67
C GLY A 126 -0.43 -2.75 16.18
N ASP A 127 -0.08 -1.50 15.81
CA ASP A 127 -0.92 -0.35 16.12
C ASP A 127 -2.32 -0.49 15.51
N ARG A 128 -3.29 0.23 16.07
CA ARG A 128 -4.67 0.22 15.57
C ARG A 128 -5.14 1.61 15.20
N ILE A 129 -5.78 1.69 14.03
CA ILE A 129 -6.45 2.88 13.48
C ILE A 129 -7.90 2.51 13.17
N GLY A 130 -8.81 2.85 14.08
CA GLY A 130 -10.18 2.33 14.00
C GLY A 130 -10.19 0.80 14.04
N SER A 131 -10.80 0.17 13.05
CA SER A 131 -10.85 -1.30 12.90
C SER A 131 -9.59 -1.91 12.26
N LEU A 132 -8.67 -1.06 11.78
CA LEU A 132 -7.49 -1.48 11.03
C LEU A 132 -6.31 -1.75 11.98
N GLU A 133 -5.72 -2.92 11.87
CA GLU A 133 -4.45 -3.27 12.49
C GLU A 133 -3.31 -3.05 11.49
N VAL A 134 -2.25 -2.40 11.95
CA VAL A 134 -1.06 -2.08 11.14
C VAL A 134 -0.17 -3.31 11.03
N ILE A 135 0.12 -3.72 9.83
CA ILE A 135 1.05 -4.81 9.50
C ILE A 135 2.23 -4.21 8.74
N ALA A 136 3.40 -4.13 9.34
CA ALA A 136 4.60 -3.70 8.64
C ALA A 136 4.94 -4.70 7.52
N THR A 137 5.05 -4.17 6.31
CA THR A 137 5.30 -4.97 5.08
C THR A 137 6.37 -4.32 4.22
N PRO A 138 7.61 -4.14 4.76
CA PRO A 138 8.70 -3.53 4.01
C PRO A 138 9.03 -4.32 2.74
N GLY A 139 9.55 -3.61 1.74
CA GLY A 139 9.98 -4.21 0.47
C GLY A 139 9.64 -3.36 -0.74
N HIS A 140 8.39 -2.92 -0.89
CA HIS A 140 8.04 -1.92 -1.90
C HIS A 140 8.68 -0.58 -1.55
N THR A 141 8.48 -0.11 -0.34
CA THR A 141 9.30 0.91 0.34
C THR A 141 9.84 0.36 1.65
N PRO A 142 10.86 0.96 2.26
CA PRO A 142 11.38 0.56 3.57
C PRO A 142 10.33 0.57 4.69
N GLY A 143 9.47 1.57 4.72
CA GLY A 143 8.43 1.72 5.73
C GLY A 143 7.02 1.32 5.27
N HIS A 144 6.89 0.60 4.16
CA HIS A 144 5.58 0.16 3.67
C HIS A 144 4.79 -0.59 4.73
N ALA A 145 3.50 -0.27 4.87
CA ALA A 145 2.56 -0.98 5.73
C ALA A 145 1.31 -1.42 4.96
N SER A 146 0.76 -2.53 5.39
CA SER A 146 -0.57 -3.02 5.02
C SER A 146 -1.49 -2.90 6.23
N PHE A 147 -2.80 -2.95 6.01
CA PHE A 147 -3.79 -2.84 7.08
C PHE A 147 -4.74 -4.04 7.04
N LEU A 148 -4.95 -4.67 8.20
CA LEU A 148 -5.91 -5.74 8.38
C LEU A 148 -7.17 -5.19 9.04
N ASP A 149 -8.30 -5.19 8.33
CA ASP A 149 -9.61 -5.01 8.96
C ASP A 149 -9.94 -6.28 9.75
N THR A 150 -9.89 -6.17 11.07
CA THR A 150 -10.06 -7.33 11.96
C THR A 150 -11.50 -7.86 12.01
N ARG A 151 -12.48 -7.10 11.49
CA ARG A 151 -13.90 -7.45 11.49
C ARG A 151 -14.27 -8.50 10.43
N ASP A 152 -13.62 -8.44 9.27
CA ASP A 152 -13.95 -9.32 8.12
C ASP A 152 -12.71 -9.91 7.44
N ARG A 153 -11.53 -9.75 8.05
CA ARG A 153 -10.22 -10.21 7.57
C ARG A 153 -9.88 -9.68 6.17
N THR A 154 -10.31 -8.47 5.86
CA THR A 154 -9.87 -7.76 4.65
C THR A 154 -8.47 -7.22 4.87
N ILE A 155 -7.52 -7.56 3.98
CA ILE A 155 -6.21 -6.90 3.93
C ILE A 155 -6.23 -5.79 2.88
N ILE A 156 -5.84 -4.59 3.30
CA ILE A 156 -5.51 -3.48 2.42
C ILE A 156 -3.99 -3.48 2.30
N ALA A 157 -3.51 -4.12 1.22
CA ALA A 157 -2.09 -4.48 1.08
C ALA A 157 -1.23 -3.36 0.49
N GLY A 158 -1.80 -2.19 0.16
CA GLY A 158 -1.05 -1.18 -0.60
C GLY A 158 -0.39 -1.81 -1.82
N ASP A 159 0.89 -1.60 -1.96
CA ASP A 159 1.70 -2.15 -3.06
C ASP A 159 2.54 -3.38 -2.68
N ALA A 160 2.28 -4.03 -1.52
CA ALA A 160 2.87 -5.34 -1.24
C ALA A 160 2.45 -6.40 -2.27
N PHE A 161 1.25 -6.25 -2.83
CA PHE A 161 0.72 -7.00 -3.96
C PHE A 161 0.12 -6.07 -5.02
N GLN A 162 0.05 -6.55 -6.26
CA GLN A 162 -0.78 -5.96 -7.32
C GLN A 162 -1.69 -7.03 -7.94
N THR A 163 -2.82 -6.61 -8.53
CA THR A 163 -3.70 -7.52 -9.29
C THR A 163 -3.93 -7.05 -10.73
N LEU A 164 -3.44 -5.86 -11.09
CA LEU A 164 -3.49 -5.35 -12.46
C LEU A 164 -2.42 -6.05 -13.31
N GLY A 165 -2.82 -6.59 -14.45
CA GLY A 165 -1.94 -7.42 -15.28
C GLY A 165 -1.68 -8.82 -14.72
N GLY A 166 -2.37 -9.20 -13.62
CA GLY A 166 -2.24 -10.47 -12.92
C GLY A 166 -1.71 -10.30 -11.50
N VAL A 167 -2.03 -11.27 -10.63
CA VAL A 167 -1.60 -11.23 -9.22
C VAL A 167 -0.09 -11.39 -9.13
N ALA A 168 0.55 -10.48 -8.42
CA ALA A 168 1.99 -10.48 -8.20
C ALA A 168 2.35 -9.86 -6.86
N VAL A 169 3.42 -10.35 -6.26
CA VAL A 169 4.12 -9.69 -5.16
C VAL A 169 4.92 -8.52 -5.73
N SER A 170 5.09 -7.47 -4.96
CA SER A 170 5.93 -6.32 -5.27
C SER A 170 7.31 -6.78 -5.77
N GLY A 171 7.81 -6.16 -6.83
CA GLY A 171 9.08 -6.54 -7.48
C GLY A 171 8.96 -7.59 -8.58
N THR A 172 7.82 -8.30 -8.73
CA THR A 172 7.58 -9.19 -9.86
C THR A 172 7.01 -8.42 -11.05
N VAL A 173 7.74 -8.42 -12.17
CA VAL A 173 7.32 -7.70 -13.39
C VAL A 173 6.10 -8.37 -14.03
N LYS A 174 5.04 -7.58 -14.24
CA LYS A 174 3.89 -7.94 -15.07
C LYS A 174 3.90 -7.11 -16.34
N PRO A 175 4.03 -7.71 -17.55
CA PRO A 175 4.20 -6.94 -18.79
C PRO A 175 3.09 -5.92 -19.05
N LEU A 176 1.84 -6.24 -18.68
CA LEU A 176 0.70 -5.34 -18.85
C LEU A 176 0.66 -4.18 -17.83
N PHE A 177 1.38 -4.29 -16.73
CA PHE A 177 1.49 -3.22 -15.71
C PHE A 177 2.77 -3.40 -14.88
N PRO A 178 3.93 -2.95 -15.36
CA PRO A 178 5.23 -3.17 -14.71
C PRO A 178 5.54 -2.17 -13.59
N LEU A 179 4.78 -1.08 -13.47
CA LEU A 179 5.14 0.07 -12.63
C LEU A 179 5.42 -0.28 -11.16
N PRO A 180 4.58 -1.06 -10.44
CA PRO A 180 4.88 -1.40 -9.05
C PRO A 180 6.17 -2.20 -8.89
N ALA A 181 6.47 -3.10 -9.84
CA ALA A 181 7.71 -3.88 -9.81
C ALA A 181 8.95 -3.00 -10.01
N LEU A 182 8.87 -2.02 -10.91
CA LEU A 182 9.97 -1.07 -11.18
C LEU A 182 10.18 -0.08 -10.03
N ALA A 183 9.14 0.18 -9.23
CA ALA A 183 9.17 1.06 -8.07
C ALA A 183 9.53 0.33 -6.76
N THR A 184 9.73 -1.00 -6.80
CA THR A 184 10.05 -1.80 -5.62
C THR A 184 11.50 -1.60 -5.21
N TRP A 185 11.71 -1.29 -3.93
CA TRP A 185 13.03 -1.09 -3.33
C TRP A 185 13.77 -2.43 -3.16
N HIS A 186 13.23 -3.40 -2.38
CA HIS A 186 13.93 -4.64 -2.05
C HIS A 186 13.02 -5.87 -2.17
N LYS A 187 13.31 -6.73 -3.16
CA LYS A 187 12.45 -7.89 -3.51
C LYS A 187 12.42 -8.97 -2.44
N ALA A 188 13.54 -9.22 -1.73
CA ALA A 188 13.57 -10.26 -0.70
C ALA A 188 12.68 -9.86 0.49
N SER A 189 12.75 -8.60 0.96
CA SER A 189 11.84 -8.08 1.98
C SER A 189 10.38 -8.13 1.52
N ALA A 190 10.10 -7.80 0.24
CA ALA A 190 8.77 -7.89 -0.32
C ALA A 190 8.23 -9.32 -0.31
N LEU A 191 9.08 -10.32 -0.56
CA LEU A 191 8.72 -11.74 -0.48
C LEU A 191 8.33 -12.14 0.95
N GLU A 192 9.13 -11.75 1.95
CA GLU A 192 8.82 -12.05 3.35
C GLU A 192 7.54 -11.35 3.81
N SER A 193 7.36 -10.10 3.42
CA SER A 193 6.12 -9.34 3.68
C SER A 193 4.89 -10.01 3.06
N ALA A 194 5.01 -10.51 1.83
CA ALA A 194 3.93 -11.24 1.18
C ALA A 194 3.59 -12.55 1.89
N ARG A 195 4.59 -13.30 2.38
CA ARG A 195 4.40 -14.50 3.20
C ARG A 195 3.69 -14.19 4.51
N LYS A 196 4.10 -13.09 5.19
CA LYS A 196 3.46 -12.61 6.41
C LYS A 196 1.98 -12.29 6.18
N LEU A 197 1.65 -11.53 5.13
CA LEU A 197 0.26 -11.23 4.78
C LEU A 197 -0.56 -12.48 4.45
N ARG A 198 0.05 -13.44 3.72
CA ARG A 198 -0.61 -14.72 3.39
C ARG A 198 -0.90 -15.55 4.64
N ALA A 199 0.01 -15.57 5.61
CA ALA A 199 -0.15 -16.32 6.87
C ALA A 199 -1.30 -15.78 7.73
N LEU A 200 -1.73 -14.54 7.53
CA LEU A 200 -2.92 -13.98 8.15
C LEU A 200 -4.23 -14.55 7.57
N GLU A 201 -4.19 -15.39 6.55
CA GLU A 201 -5.35 -16.03 5.91
C GLU A 201 -6.50 -15.05 5.58
N PRO A 202 -6.23 -13.98 4.80
CA PRO A 202 -7.24 -12.99 4.50
C PRO A 202 -8.42 -13.57 3.71
N ALA A 203 -9.63 -13.12 4.08
CA ALA A 203 -10.84 -13.40 3.31
C ALA A 203 -10.90 -12.57 2.02
N ARG A 204 -10.29 -11.37 2.07
CA ARG A 204 -10.24 -10.41 0.95
C ARG A 204 -8.88 -9.75 0.87
N LEU A 205 -8.36 -9.59 -0.34
CA LEU A 205 -7.14 -8.84 -0.63
C LEU A 205 -7.48 -7.62 -1.49
N THR A 206 -7.08 -6.44 -1.02
CA THR A 206 -7.16 -5.18 -1.75
C THR A 206 -5.77 -4.60 -1.94
N VAL A 207 -5.56 -3.87 -3.03
CA VAL A 207 -4.23 -3.46 -3.50
C VAL A 207 -4.25 -2.04 -4.05
N GLY A 208 -3.11 -1.36 -4.08
CA GLY A 208 -2.95 -0.05 -4.72
C GLY A 208 -3.28 -0.09 -6.22
N HIS A 209 -3.01 -1.23 -6.88
CA HIS A 209 -3.17 -1.36 -8.33
C HIS A 209 -3.94 -2.61 -8.74
N GLY A 210 -5.19 -2.40 -9.21
CA GLY A 210 -6.01 -3.46 -9.79
C GLY A 210 -7.33 -3.72 -9.06
N ARG A 211 -7.85 -4.94 -9.18
CA ARG A 211 -9.13 -5.34 -8.60
C ARG A 211 -8.99 -5.91 -7.19
N VAL A 212 -10.03 -5.81 -6.42
CA VAL A 212 -10.19 -6.55 -5.16
C VAL A 212 -10.36 -8.05 -5.46
N LEU A 213 -9.75 -8.89 -4.65
CA LEU A 213 -9.87 -10.34 -4.73
C LEU A 213 -10.58 -10.87 -3.49
N GLU A 214 -11.67 -11.58 -3.71
CA GLU A 214 -12.30 -12.44 -2.70
C GLU A 214 -11.57 -13.78 -2.67
N GLN A 215 -11.44 -14.40 -1.49
CA GLN A 215 -10.76 -15.70 -1.30
C GLN A 215 -9.37 -15.76 -1.96
N PRO A 216 -8.44 -14.84 -1.61
CA PRO A 216 -7.23 -14.59 -2.39
C PRO A 216 -6.13 -15.65 -2.21
N LEU A 217 -6.24 -16.57 -1.25
CA LEU A 217 -5.13 -17.40 -0.74
C LEU A 217 -4.38 -18.13 -1.85
N ALA A 218 -5.09 -18.85 -2.72
CA ALA A 218 -4.44 -19.59 -3.80
C ALA A 218 -3.74 -18.67 -4.83
N ALA A 219 -4.24 -17.46 -5.02
CA ALA A 219 -3.60 -16.48 -5.90
C ALA A 219 -2.36 -15.86 -5.25
N MET A 220 -2.40 -15.61 -3.94
CA MET A 220 -1.25 -15.16 -3.16
C MET A 220 -0.15 -16.22 -3.14
N ASP A 221 -0.49 -17.49 -2.91
CA ASP A 221 0.47 -18.61 -2.92
C ASP A 221 1.23 -18.67 -4.25
N ARG A 222 0.52 -18.64 -5.38
CA ARG A 222 1.16 -18.64 -6.72
C ARG A 222 2.05 -17.42 -6.94
N ALA A 223 1.65 -16.23 -6.48
CA ALA A 223 2.45 -15.02 -6.62
C ALA A 223 3.73 -15.07 -5.78
N ILE A 224 3.63 -15.54 -4.53
CA ILE A 224 4.76 -15.76 -3.61
C ILE A 224 5.76 -16.75 -4.20
N GLU A 225 5.28 -17.91 -4.68
CA GLU A 225 6.13 -18.90 -5.32
C GLU A 225 6.84 -18.37 -6.58
N ALA A 226 6.15 -17.54 -7.37
CA ALA A 226 6.74 -16.95 -8.57
C ALA A 226 7.93 -16.06 -8.23
N LEU A 227 7.79 -15.16 -7.25
CA LEU A 227 8.90 -14.30 -6.80
C LEU A 227 10.01 -15.12 -6.14
N ALA A 228 9.67 -16.11 -5.31
CA ALA A 228 10.68 -16.98 -4.68
C ALA A 228 11.54 -17.72 -5.71
N ARG A 229 10.92 -18.23 -6.79
CA ARG A 229 11.65 -18.86 -7.90
C ARG A 229 12.52 -17.86 -8.67
N GLU A 230 12.05 -16.62 -8.85
CA GLU A 230 12.83 -15.55 -9.52
C GLU A 230 14.10 -15.23 -8.73
N LEU A 231 13.97 -15.01 -7.42
CA LEU A 231 15.10 -14.69 -6.53
C LEU A 231 16.13 -15.83 -6.51
N LYS A 232 15.69 -17.07 -6.35
CA LYS A 232 16.59 -18.24 -6.36
C LYS A 232 17.38 -18.35 -7.68
N ARG A 233 16.76 -18.05 -8.82
CA ARG A 233 17.45 -18.04 -10.12
C ARG A 233 18.47 -16.92 -10.23
N SER A 234 18.18 -15.74 -9.65
CA SER A 234 19.13 -14.63 -9.62
C SER A 234 20.37 -14.99 -8.81
N GLU A 235 20.19 -15.50 -7.60
CA GLU A 235 21.29 -15.95 -6.73
C GLU A 235 22.19 -17.02 -7.40
N GLN A 236 21.60 -17.96 -8.11
CA GLN A 236 22.34 -18.99 -8.84
C GLN A 236 23.19 -18.41 -10.00
N ARG A 237 22.65 -17.41 -10.70
CA ARG A 237 23.38 -16.72 -11.78
C ARG A 237 24.56 -15.92 -11.25
N ASP A 238 24.34 -15.18 -10.15
CA ASP A 238 25.36 -14.36 -9.52
C ASP A 238 26.49 -15.23 -8.96
N ALA A 239 26.15 -16.36 -8.33
CA ALA A 239 27.11 -17.35 -7.85
C ALA A 239 27.90 -18.03 -8.99
N ALA A 240 27.31 -18.22 -10.16
CA ALA A 240 27.99 -18.78 -11.33
C ALA A 240 28.94 -17.74 -11.97
N SER A 241 28.50 -16.46 -12.03
CA SER A 241 29.28 -15.36 -12.59
C SER A 241 30.52 -15.00 -11.72
N SER A 242 30.43 -15.20 -10.40
CA SER A 242 31.56 -14.92 -9.48
C SER A 242 32.63 -16.02 -9.47
N ARG A 243 32.40 -17.15 -10.14
CA ARG A 243 33.33 -18.28 -10.26
C ARG A 243 34.04 -18.36 -11.63
N ALA A 244 33.59 -17.55 -12.58
CA ALA A 244 34.16 -17.44 -13.93
C ALA A 244 35.11 -16.25 -14.06
#